data_87b2bff1a715e24a8dbfc1c441143a72
#
_entry.id   87b2bff1a715e24a8dbfc1c441143a72
#
_cell.length_a   1.000
_cell.length_b   1.000
_cell.length_c   1.000
_cell.angle_alpha   90.00
_cell.angle_beta   90.00
_cell.angle_gamma   90.00
#
_symmetry.space_group_name_H-M   'P 1'
#
loop_
_entity.id
_entity.type
_entity.pdbx_description
1 polymer ?
#
loop_
_entity_poly.entity_id
_entity_poly.type
_entity_poly.pdbx_seq_one_letter_code
_entity_poly.pdbx_strand_id
1 'polypeptide(L)'
;VAIIGGGPAGYTAAEAAGKAGLSVVLFEKQSLGGVCLNEGCIPTKTLLYSAKTYDAARHASKYAVTVSEASFDLSKIIARKQKVVRKLVLGVKGKLTAHGVNIVQGEATIINKNTVQCSGETYECENLILCTGSETFIPPIPGVDTVPFWTHRDALDNKELPASLAIIGGGVIGIEFASFFNSLGVQVTVIEMLDEILGGMDKELSALLRAEYAKRGIKFMLSTKVVSLAEASSEDGKPQVQVNFENAEGTGSVLAEKLLMSVGRRPVTKGFGLENLELKRTERGNICTNEQMQASAPGVYICGDLTGYSLLAHTAVREAEVAVHTILGKKDVMSYWAIPGVVYTNPEIAGVGQTEESLQMKGINYRVVKLPMAYSGRFVAENEGVNGVCKLLIADDETIVGAHILGNPASEIITLAGMATELKLTTEAWK
;
A
#
# COMPACT_ATOMS: atom_id res chain seq x y z
N VAL A 1 -28.05 -5.97 -5.46
CA VAL A 1 -26.95 -5.26 -4.81
C VAL A 1 -26.31 -4.30 -5.79
N ALA A 2 -26.15 -3.03 -5.42
CA ALA A 2 -25.39 -2.05 -6.16
C ALA A 2 -24.02 -1.84 -5.50
N ILE A 3 -22.94 -1.77 -6.30
CA ILE A 3 -21.57 -1.63 -5.81
C ILE A 3 -20.92 -0.45 -6.55
N ILE A 4 -20.40 0.52 -5.82
CA ILE A 4 -19.73 1.69 -6.41
C ILE A 4 -18.22 1.60 -6.19
N GLY A 5 -17.46 1.44 -7.28
CA GLY A 5 -16.02 1.27 -7.33
C GLY A 5 -15.61 -0.18 -7.59
N GLY A 6 -14.80 -0.40 -8.61
CA GLY A 6 -14.34 -1.70 -9.10
C GLY A 6 -12.93 -2.09 -8.62
N GLY A 7 -12.46 -1.51 -7.51
CA GLY A 7 -11.19 -1.88 -6.84
C GLY A 7 -11.30 -3.22 -6.08
N PRO A 8 -10.25 -3.60 -5.28
CA PRO A 8 -10.21 -4.88 -4.55
C PRO A 8 -11.46 -5.17 -3.73
N ALA A 9 -11.99 -4.21 -2.99
CA ALA A 9 -13.25 -4.40 -2.27
C ALA A 9 -14.43 -4.65 -3.24
N GLY A 10 -14.59 -3.78 -4.25
CA GLY A 10 -15.76 -3.82 -5.12
C GLY A 10 -15.83 -5.06 -6.00
N TYR A 11 -14.72 -5.44 -6.66
CA TYR A 11 -14.75 -6.65 -7.49
C TYR A 11 -14.89 -7.93 -6.63
N THR A 12 -14.36 -7.95 -5.40
CA THR A 12 -14.53 -9.08 -4.48
C THR A 12 -16.00 -9.18 -4.01
N ALA A 13 -16.59 -8.05 -3.58
CA ALA A 13 -17.99 -8.01 -3.21
C ALA A 13 -18.89 -8.45 -4.38
N ALA A 14 -18.62 -7.97 -5.58
CA ALA A 14 -19.37 -8.30 -6.79
C ALA A 14 -19.27 -9.80 -7.14
N GLU A 15 -18.04 -10.37 -7.10
CA GLU A 15 -17.81 -11.80 -7.33
C GLU A 15 -18.54 -12.64 -6.29
N ALA A 16 -18.39 -12.32 -5.00
CA ALA A 16 -19.01 -13.06 -3.90
C ALA A 16 -20.55 -13.01 -3.94
N ALA A 17 -21.10 -11.83 -4.18
CA ALA A 17 -22.56 -11.65 -4.29
C ALA A 17 -23.14 -12.34 -5.52
N GLY A 18 -22.50 -12.22 -6.69
CA GLY A 18 -22.91 -12.90 -7.93
C GLY A 18 -22.82 -14.43 -7.80
N LYS A 19 -21.72 -14.93 -7.21
CA LYS A 19 -21.55 -16.37 -6.92
C LYS A 19 -22.63 -16.91 -5.97
N ALA A 20 -23.16 -16.09 -5.08
CA ALA A 20 -24.26 -16.42 -4.19
C ALA A 20 -25.65 -16.32 -4.87
N GLY A 21 -25.72 -15.97 -6.15
CA GLY A 21 -26.95 -15.86 -6.93
C GLY A 21 -27.70 -14.54 -6.78
N LEU A 22 -27.09 -13.53 -6.17
CA LEU A 22 -27.67 -12.18 -6.08
C LEU A 22 -27.58 -11.45 -7.42
N SER A 23 -28.59 -10.61 -7.72
CA SER A 23 -28.51 -9.66 -8.83
C SER A 23 -27.53 -8.53 -8.44
N VAL A 24 -26.46 -8.36 -9.24
CA VAL A 24 -25.39 -7.41 -8.92
C VAL A 24 -25.13 -6.45 -10.08
N VAL A 25 -25.07 -5.16 -9.76
CA VAL A 25 -24.51 -4.12 -10.65
C VAL A 25 -23.28 -3.49 -10.00
N LEU A 26 -22.17 -3.45 -10.75
CA LEU A 26 -20.92 -2.85 -10.34
C LEU A 26 -20.61 -1.65 -11.22
N PHE A 27 -20.48 -0.47 -10.63
CA PHE A 27 -20.12 0.77 -11.30
C PHE A 27 -18.63 1.04 -11.15
N GLU A 28 -17.94 1.28 -12.27
CA GLU A 28 -16.52 1.67 -12.28
C GLU A 28 -16.31 2.83 -13.24
N LYS A 29 -15.72 3.92 -12.72
CA LYS A 29 -15.54 5.13 -13.52
C LYS A 29 -14.28 5.18 -14.37
N GLN A 30 -13.24 4.43 -13.99
CA GLN A 30 -11.94 4.45 -14.67
C GLN A 30 -11.59 3.05 -15.21
N SER A 31 -11.03 2.19 -14.37
CA SER A 31 -10.56 0.88 -14.77
C SER A 31 -10.87 -0.16 -13.72
N LEU A 32 -11.50 -1.25 -14.12
CA LEU A 32 -11.72 -2.40 -13.26
C LEU A 32 -10.41 -2.88 -12.65
N GLY A 33 -10.44 -3.23 -11.36
CA GLY A 33 -9.24 -3.55 -10.59
C GLY A 33 -8.75 -2.39 -9.70
N GLY A 34 -9.26 -1.16 -9.95
CA GLY A 34 -8.96 0.04 -9.17
C GLY A 34 -7.47 0.36 -9.08
N VAL A 35 -7.10 1.14 -8.06
CA VAL A 35 -5.71 1.57 -7.84
C VAL A 35 -4.76 0.37 -7.72
N CYS A 36 -5.11 -0.66 -6.96
CA CYS A 36 -4.21 -1.78 -6.70
C CYS A 36 -3.73 -2.48 -7.97
N LEU A 37 -4.64 -2.87 -8.88
CA LEU A 37 -4.26 -3.59 -10.10
C LEU A 37 -3.66 -2.68 -11.17
N ASN A 38 -4.14 -1.43 -11.30
CA ASN A 38 -3.78 -0.57 -12.42
C ASN A 38 -2.61 0.36 -12.14
N GLU A 39 -2.53 0.94 -10.93
CA GLU A 39 -1.61 2.03 -10.61
C GLU A 39 -1.05 1.98 -9.17
N GLY A 40 -1.05 0.80 -8.54
CA GLY A 40 -0.59 0.63 -7.15
C GLY A 40 0.21 -0.65 -6.96
N CYS A 41 -0.40 -1.63 -6.28
CA CYS A 41 0.26 -2.85 -5.83
C CYS A 41 0.96 -3.61 -6.97
N ILE A 42 0.19 -4.02 -7.97
CA ILE A 42 0.68 -4.92 -9.02
C ILE A 42 1.74 -4.28 -9.92
N PRO A 43 1.51 -3.07 -10.47
CA PRO A 43 2.55 -2.43 -11.25
C PRO A 43 3.82 -2.18 -10.44
N THR A 44 3.73 -1.72 -9.19
CA THR A 44 4.90 -1.48 -8.34
C THR A 44 5.68 -2.78 -8.07
N LYS A 45 4.99 -3.87 -7.65
CA LYS A 45 5.63 -5.16 -7.40
C LYS A 45 6.26 -5.74 -8.67
N THR A 46 5.68 -5.47 -9.84
CA THR A 46 6.25 -5.88 -11.13
C THR A 46 7.55 -5.14 -11.43
N LEU A 47 7.61 -3.84 -11.15
CA LEU A 47 8.82 -3.03 -11.28
C LEU A 47 9.90 -3.45 -10.29
N LEU A 48 9.54 -3.60 -9.01
CA LEU A 48 10.45 -4.05 -7.94
C LEU A 48 11.07 -5.42 -8.25
N TYR A 49 10.28 -6.36 -8.78
CA TYR A 49 10.81 -7.67 -9.17
C TYR A 49 11.83 -7.57 -10.33
N SER A 50 11.60 -6.68 -11.30
CA SER A 50 12.57 -6.42 -12.36
C SER A 50 13.87 -5.81 -11.81
N ALA A 51 13.76 -4.85 -10.89
CA ALA A 51 14.91 -4.26 -10.21
C ALA A 51 15.68 -5.30 -9.36
N LYS A 52 14.96 -6.13 -8.58
CA LYS A 52 15.55 -7.23 -7.79
C LYS A 52 16.30 -8.23 -8.68
N THR A 53 15.75 -8.53 -9.86
CA THR A 53 16.40 -9.43 -10.84
C THR A 53 17.68 -8.80 -11.40
N TYR A 54 17.65 -7.51 -11.70
CA TYR A 54 18.82 -6.76 -12.17
C TYR A 54 19.91 -6.69 -11.10
N ASP A 55 19.54 -6.38 -9.85
CA ASP A 55 20.46 -6.39 -8.71
C ASP A 55 21.09 -7.78 -8.49
N ALA A 56 20.30 -8.86 -8.60
CA ALA A 56 20.80 -10.23 -8.49
C ALA A 56 21.84 -10.53 -9.58
N ALA A 57 21.59 -10.11 -10.83
CA ALA A 57 22.54 -10.28 -11.93
C ALA A 57 23.84 -9.51 -11.69
N ARG A 58 23.78 -8.25 -11.22
CA ARG A 58 24.97 -7.43 -10.91
C ARG A 58 25.81 -8.00 -9.78
N HIS A 59 25.20 -8.69 -8.83
CA HIS A 59 25.87 -9.24 -7.64
C HIS A 59 25.99 -10.77 -7.67
N ALA A 60 25.82 -11.38 -8.85
CA ALA A 60 25.83 -12.83 -9.03
C ALA A 60 27.14 -13.50 -8.59
N SER A 61 28.27 -12.76 -8.61
CA SER A 61 29.58 -13.25 -8.15
C SER A 61 29.60 -13.66 -6.68
N LYS A 62 28.71 -13.12 -5.84
CA LYS A 62 28.52 -13.57 -4.44
C LYS A 62 28.13 -15.03 -4.35
N TYR A 63 27.48 -15.55 -5.37
CA TYR A 63 27.00 -16.94 -5.46
C TYR A 63 27.82 -17.78 -6.44
N ALA A 64 29.07 -17.36 -6.71
CA ALA A 64 29.97 -17.99 -7.68
C ALA A 64 29.40 -18.10 -9.10
N VAL A 65 28.48 -17.21 -9.48
CA VAL A 65 27.93 -17.12 -10.84
C VAL A 65 28.58 -15.96 -11.57
N THR A 66 29.14 -16.24 -12.75
CA THR A 66 29.75 -15.19 -13.60
C THR A 66 28.72 -14.63 -14.55
N VAL A 67 28.51 -13.34 -14.49
CA VAL A 67 27.71 -12.57 -15.45
C VAL A 67 28.66 -11.57 -16.13
N SER A 68 28.79 -11.68 -17.45
CA SER A 68 29.72 -10.84 -18.22
C SER A 68 29.27 -9.37 -18.27
N GLU A 69 27.96 -9.15 -18.40
CA GLU A 69 27.36 -7.82 -18.41
C GLU A 69 25.89 -7.94 -17.94
N ALA A 70 25.50 -7.08 -17.00
CA ALA A 70 24.10 -6.94 -16.61
C ALA A 70 23.59 -5.58 -17.09
N SER A 71 22.56 -5.60 -17.94
CA SER A 71 21.90 -4.39 -18.45
C SER A 71 20.39 -4.52 -18.33
N PHE A 72 19.68 -3.43 -18.45
CA PHE A 72 18.22 -3.39 -18.47
C PHE A 72 17.73 -2.43 -19.56
N ASP A 73 16.49 -2.63 -19.95
CA ASP A 73 15.75 -1.75 -20.87
C ASP A 73 14.47 -1.30 -20.15
N LEU A 74 14.43 -0.05 -19.73
CA LEU A 74 13.32 0.51 -18.98
C LEU A 74 11.99 0.40 -19.75
N SER A 75 12.01 0.59 -21.06
CA SER A 75 10.82 0.50 -21.90
C SER A 75 10.23 -0.91 -21.89
N LYS A 76 11.08 -1.94 -21.88
CA LYS A 76 10.65 -3.34 -21.76
C LYS A 76 10.16 -3.68 -20.36
N ILE A 77 10.76 -3.09 -19.31
CA ILE A 77 10.27 -3.22 -17.94
C ILE A 77 8.85 -2.65 -17.83
N ILE A 78 8.61 -1.46 -18.37
CA ILE A 78 7.29 -0.82 -18.41
C ILE A 78 6.29 -1.65 -19.22
N ALA A 79 6.68 -2.13 -20.41
CA ALA A 79 5.82 -3.00 -21.23
C ALA A 79 5.45 -4.31 -20.51
N ARG A 80 6.42 -4.93 -19.79
CA ARG A 80 6.16 -6.10 -18.93
C ARG A 80 5.13 -5.78 -17.84
N LYS A 81 5.27 -4.65 -17.14
CA LYS A 81 4.32 -4.18 -16.14
C LYS A 81 2.91 -4.07 -16.72
N GLN A 82 2.75 -3.39 -17.87
CA GLN A 82 1.46 -3.23 -18.53
C GLN A 82 0.83 -4.58 -18.93
N LYS A 83 1.64 -5.54 -19.41
CA LYS A 83 1.17 -6.90 -19.74
C LYS A 83 0.64 -7.63 -18.49
N VAL A 84 1.33 -7.54 -17.37
CA VAL A 84 0.90 -8.17 -16.10
C VAL A 84 -0.42 -7.56 -15.62
N VAL A 85 -0.52 -6.23 -15.59
CA VAL A 85 -1.74 -5.50 -15.21
C VAL A 85 -2.92 -5.93 -16.08
N ARG A 86 -2.75 -5.87 -17.42
CA ARG A 86 -3.81 -6.26 -18.36
C ARG A 86 -4.29 -7.69 -18.14
N LYS A 87 -3.37 -8.64 -17.90
CA LYS A 87 -3.72 -10.04 -17.64
C LYS A 87 -4.61 -10.17 -16.40
N LEU A 88 -4.29 -9.47 -15.32
CA LEU A 88 -5.05 -9.54 -14.06
C LEU A 88 -6.42 -8.85 -14.18
N VAL A 89 -6.48 -7.68 -14.81
CA VAL A 89 -7.75 -6.97 -15.03
C VAL A 89 -8.70 -7.81 -15.90
N LEU A 90 -8.20 -8.45 -16.96
CA LEU A 90 -9.00 -9.37 -17.77
C LEU A 90 -9.47 -10.59 -16.98
N GLY A 91 -8.63 -11.11 -16.07
CA GLY A 91 -9.00 -12.20 -15.17
C GLY A 91 -10.15 -11.80 -14.23
N VAL A 92 -10.09 -10.62 -13.62
CA VAL A 92 -11.18 -10.09 -12.79
C VAL A 92 -12.46 -9.92 -13.61
N LYS A 93 -12.37 -9.28 -14.80
CA LYS A 93 -13.54 -9.12 -15.68
C LYS A 93 -14.18 -10.46 -16.03
N GLY A 94 -13.37 -11.45 -16.40
CA GLY A 94 -13.86 -12.79 -16.75
C GLY A 94 -14.61 -13.47 -15.61
N LYS A 95 -14.08 -13.38 -14.38
CA LYS A 95 -14.75 -13.92 -13.17
C LYS A 95 -16.09 -13.24 -12.89
N LEU A 96 -16.14 -11.91 -12.95
CA LEU A 96 -17.37 -11.16 -12.72
C LEU A 96 -18.44 -11.51 -13.75
N THR A 97 -18.04 -11.58 -15.03
CA THR A 97 -18.96 -11.98 -16.11
C THR A 97 -19.47 -13.40 -15.92
N ALA A 98 -18.62 -14.34 -15.51
CA ALA A 98 -19.00 -15.74 -15.25
C ALA A 98 -20.03 -15.88 -14.11
N HIS A 99 -20.06 -14.93 -13.18
CA HIS A 99 -21.03 -14.89 -12.08
C HIS A 99 -22.21 -13.93 -12.32
N GLY A 100 -22.44 -13.52 -13.58
CA GLY A 100 -23.60 -12.72 -13.96
C GLY A 100 -23.60 -11.28 -13.45
N VAL A 101 -22.43 -10.73 -13.07
CA VAL A 101 -22.32 -9.35 -12.61
C VAL A 101 -22.49 -8.40 -13.80
N ASN A 102 -23.42 -7.45 -13.69
CA ASN A 102 -23.56 -6.34 -14.63
C ASN A 102 -22.51 -5.28 -14.31
N ILE A 103 -21.53 -5.10 -15.21
CA ILE A 103 -20.46 -4.10 -15.06
C ILE A 103 -20.84 -2.86 -15.87
N VAL A 104 -21.10 -1.75 -15.19
CA VAL A 104 -21.45 -0.46 -15.80
C VAL A 104 -20.23 0.46 -15.73
N GLN A 105 -19.70 0.81 -16.90
CA GLN A 105 -18.62 1.78 -17.00
C GLN A 105 -19.19 3.20 -16.94
N GLY A 106 -18.84 3.95 -15.90
CA GLY A 106 -19.30 5.32 -15.74
C GLY A 106 -19.20 5.81 -14.30
N GLU A 107 -19.39 7.10 -14.15
CA GLU A 107 -19.42 7.76 -12.84
C GLU A 107 -20.81 7.61 -12.23
N ALA A 108 -20.89 6.86 -11.13
CA ALA A 108 -22.13 6.61 -10.42
C ALA A 108 -22.38 7.71 -9.39
N THR A 109 -23.65 8.11 -9.27
CA THR A 109 -24.11 9.08 -8.27
C THR A 109 -25.20 8.46 -7.41
N ILE A 110 -25.05 8.53 -6.12
CA ILE A 110 -26.06 8.08 -5.14
C ILE A 110 -27.16 9.13 -5.07
N ILE A 111 -28.39 8.73 -5.39
CA ILE A 111 -29.58 9.57 -5.22
C ILE A 111 -30.15 9.40 -3.81
N ASN A 112 -30.22 8.17 -3.34
CA ASN A 112 -30.56 7.76 -1.98
C ASN A 112 -30.02 6.35 -1.71
N LYS A 113 -30.26 5.80 -0.52
CA LYS A 113 -29.73 4.48 -0.14
C LYS A 113 -30.20 3.30 -1.02
N ASN A 114 -31.26 3.47 -1.78
CA ASN A 114 -31.82 2.44 -2.65
C ASN A 114 -31.70 2.77 -4.15
N THR A 115 -31.16 3.93 -4.51
CA THR A 115 -31.17 4.43 -5.90
C THR A 115 -29.81 5.02 -6.28
N VAL A 116 -29.21 4.48 -7.33
CA VAL A 116 -27.95 4.94 -7.93
C VAL A 116 -28.21 5.35 -9.38
N GLN A 117 -27.67 6.45 -9.82
CA GLN A 117 -27.70 6.91 -11.21
C GLN A 117 -26.32 6.79 -11.85
N CYS A 118 -26.26 6.31 -13.08
CA CYS A 118 -25.02 6.27 -13.86
C CYS A 118 -25.33 6.44 -15.35
N SER A 119 -24.62 7.33 -16.03
CA SER A 119 -24.76 7.57 -17.48
C SER A 119 -26.20 7.84 -17.95
N GLY A 120 -27.00 8.52 -17.11
CA GLY A 120 -28.40 8.85 -17.39
C GLY A 120 -29.42 7.74 -17.06
N GLU A 121 -28.98 6.55 -16.70
CA GLU A 121 -29.83 5.45 -16.26
C GLU A 121 -29.92 5.39 -14.73
N THR A 122 -31.05 4.90 -14.24
CA THR A 122 -31.35 4.75 -12.81
C THR A 122 -31.39 3.27 -12.44
N TYR A 123 -30.71 2.92 -11.35
CA TYR A 123 -30.61 1.57 -10.83
C TYR A 123 -31.15 1.52 -9.41
N GLU A 124 -32.09 0.62 -9.16
CA GLU A 124 -32.65 0.38 -7.83
C GLU A 124 -31.92 -0.78 -7.14
N CYS A 125 -31.71 -0.67 -5.84
CA CYS A 125 -31.06 -1.70 -5.05
C CYS A 125 -31.63 -1.78 -3.62
N GLU A 126 -31.60 -2.96 -3.04
CA GLU A 126 -31.89 -3.17 -1.63
C GLU A 126 -30.67 -2.92 -0.75
N ASN A 127 -29.50 -3.26 -1.27
CA ASN A 127 -28.22 -3.10 -0.59
C ASN A 127 -27.24 -2.32 -1.47
N LEU A 128 -26.52 -1.38 -0.85
CA LEU A 128 -25.52 -0.52 -1.49
C LEU A 128 -24.17 -0.73 -0.82
N ILE A 129 -23.15 -1.14 -1.58
CA ILE A 129 -21.78 -1.30 -1.09
C ILE A 129 -20.92 -0.20 -1.71
N LEU A 130 -20.28 0.62 -0.87
CA LEU A 130 -19.43 1.73 -1.29
C LEU A 130 -17.95 1.33 -1.19
N CYS A 131 -17.27 1.30 -2.33
CA CYS A 131 -15.88 0.87 -2.50
C CYS A 131 -15.07 1.90 -3.31
N THR A 132 -15.33 3.19 -3.09
CA THR A 132 -14.76 4.29 -3.88
C THR A 132 -13.26 4.51 -3.65
N GLY A 133 -12.68 3.82 -2.68
CA GLY A 133 -11.24 3.79 -2.44
C GLY A 133 -10.66 5.10 -1.91
N SER A 134 -9.43 5.37 -2.31
CA SER A 134 -8.65 6.53 -1.89
C SER A 134 -7.94 7.19 -3.06
N GLU A 135 -7.54 8.43 -2.87
CA GLU A 135 -6.73 9.22 -3.81
C GLU A 135 -5.43 9.69 -3.16
N THR A 136 -4.43 10.06 -3.96
CA THR A 136 -3.18 10.62 -3.47
C THR A 136 -3.46 11.93 -2.74
N PHE A 137 -2.93 12.04 -1.53
CA PHE A 137 -2.97 13.32 -0.81
C PHE A 137 -1.83 14.21 -1.27
N ILE A 138 -2.18 15.41 -1.73
CA ILE A 138 -1.22 16.46 -2.06
C ILE A 138 -1.36 17.53 -0.97
N PRO A 139 -0.32 17.71 -0.12
CA PRO A 139 -0.36 18.72 0.93
C PRO A 139 -0.24 20.13 0.33
N PRO A 140 -0.82 21.14 0.97
CA PRO A 140 -0.77 22.52 0.50
C PRO A 140 0.60 23.17 0.81
N ILE A 141 1.65 22.64 0.18
CA ILE A 141 3.01 23.18 0.30
C ILE A 141 3.14 24.37 -0.64
N PRO A 142 3.61 25.54 -0.19
CA PRO A 142 3.90 26.68 -1.05
C PRO A 142 4.74 26.28 -2.27
N GLY A 143 4.27 26.63 -3.47
CA GLY A 143 4.90 26.26 -4.74
C GLY A 143 4.43 24.94 -5.36
N VAL A 144 3.61 24.14 -4.68
CA VAL A 144 3.14 22.86 -5.21
C VAL A 144 2.35 22.97 -6.50
N ASP A 145 1.62 24.08 -6.71
CA ASP A 145 0.81 24.29 -7.91
C ASP A 145 1.64 24.80 -9.10
N THR A 146 2.88 25.18 -8.89
CA THR A 146 3.75 25.78 -9.93
C THR A 146 4.92 24.90 -10.33
N VAL A 147 5.29 23.94 -9.47
CA VAL A 147 6.44 23.04 -9.68
C VAL A 147 5.95 21.69 -10.21
N PRO A 148 6.54 21.15 -11.30
CA PRO A 148 6.18 19.82 -11.77
C PRO A 148 6.65 18.76 -10.78
N PHE A 149 5.74 17.89 -10.36
CA PHE A 149 6.06 16.74 -9.52
C PHE A 149 5.39 15.47 -10.02
N TRP A 150 5.94 14.35 -9.64
CA TRP A 150 5.37 13.03 -9.87
C TRP A 150 4.47 12.60 -8.71
N THR A 151 3.44 11.90 -9.04
CA THR A 151 2.73 10.97 -8.16
C THR A 151 3.20 9.55 -8.46
N HIS A 152 2.63 8.56 -7.75
CA HIS A 152 2.86 7.15 -8.07
C HIS A 152 2.53 6.80 -9.53
N ARG A 153 1.55 7.48 -10.17
CA ARG A 153 1.18 7.26 -11.57
C ARG A 153 2.32 7.60 -12.51
N ASP A 154 2.87 8.79 -12.33
CA ASP A 154 3.97 9.29 -13.17
C ASP A 154 5.22 8.44 -12.99
N ALA A 155 5.54 8.04 -11.75
CA ALA A 155 6.67 7.17 -11.44
C ALA A 155 6.53 5.77 -12.04
N LEU A 156 5.31 5.23 -12.13
CA LEU A 156 5.02 3.91 -12.71
C LEU A 156 5.12 3.88 -14.25
N ASP A 157 4.86 5.00 -14.91
CA ASP A 157 4.82 5.08 -16.38
C ASP A 157 5.99 5.89 -16.97
N ASN A 158 6.94 6.27 -16.12
CA ASN A 158 8.11 7.02 -16.57
C ASN A 158 8.98 6.19 -17.53
N LYS A 159 9.33 6.77 -18.67
CA LYS A 159 10.09 6.10 -19.74
C LYS A 159 11.59 6.42 -19.71
N GLU A 160 12.00 7.39 -18.92
CA GLU A 160 13.38 7.84 -18.81
C GLU A 160 13.77 7.94 -17.32
N LEU A 161 14.94 7.41 -16.97
CA LEU A 161 15.43 7.53 -15.62
C LEU A 161 15.97 8.93 -15.39
N PRO A 162 15.53 9.62 -14.31
CA PRO A 162 16.17 10.87 -13.93
C PRO A 162 17.57 10.60 -13.34
N ALA A 163 18.46 11.56 -13.44
CA ALA A 163 19.74 11.46 -12.74
C ALA A 163 19.56 11.51 -11.21
N SER A 164 18.58 12.28 -10.73
CA SER A 164 18.26 12.40 -9.30
C SER A 164 16.76 12.52 -9.05
N LEU A 165 16.32 11.96 -7.92
CA LEU A 165 14.94 11.93 -7.48
C LEU A 165 14.84 12.33 -6.00
N ALA A 166 14.12 13.41 -5.71
CA ALA A 166 13.68 13.73 -4.36
C ALA A 166 12.31 13.08 -4.10
N ILE A 167 12.15 12.44 -2.95
CA ILE A 167 10.88 11.81 -2.53
C ILE A 167 10.44 12.49 -1.25
N ILE A 168 9.27 13.13 -1.27
CA ILE A 168 8.64 13.66 -0.07
C ILE A 168 7.70 12.59 0.48
N GLY A 169 8.02 12.08 1.69
CA GLY A 169 7.32 11.01 2.37
C GLY A 169 8.07 9.67 2.33
N GLY A 170 8.50 9.22 3.50
CA GLY A 170 9.19 7.94 3.74
C GLY A 170 8.25 6.78 4.06
N GLY A 171 6.97 6.87 3.68
CA GLY A 171 6.00 5.78 3.80
C GLY A 171 6.25 4.65 2.79
N VAL A 172 5.38 3.61 2.82
CA VAL A 172 5.53 2.40 1.99
C VAL A 172 5.73 2.73 0.50
N ILE A 173 4.92 3.63 -0.06
CA ILE A 173 5.00 4.01 -1.47
C ILE A 173 6.34 4.66 -1.79
N GLY A 174 6.75 5.64 -0.97
CA GLY A 174 8.02 6.36 -1.17
C GLY A 174 9.23 5.43 -1.06
N ILE A 175 9.25 4.53 -0.09
CA ILE A 175 10.36 3.60 0.12
C ILE A 175 10.42 2.51 -0.97
N GLU A 176 9.28 2.01 -1.46
CA GLU A 176 9.27 1.08 -2.60
C GLU A 176 9.79 1.75 -3.88
N PHE A 177 9.41 2.99 -4.17
CA PHE A 177 9.99 3.73 -5.30
C PHE A 177 11.46 4.09 -5.07
N ALA A 178 11.85 4.48 -3.85
CA ALA A 178 13.25 4.71 -3.52
C ALA A 178 14.10 3.46 -3.82
N SER A 179 13.62 2.28 -3.41
CA SER A 179 14.23 0.99 -3.72
C SER A 179 14.37 0.76 -5.22
N PHE A 180 13.28 0.94 -5.97
CA PHE A 180 13.25 0.71 -7.42
C PHE A 180 14.24 1.62 -8.16
N PHE A 181 14.15 2.92 -7.95
CA PHE A 181 14.99 3.89 -8.66
C PHE A 181 16.46 3.78 -8.26
N ASN A 182 16.75 3.53 -6.99
CA ASN A 182 18.13 3.32 -6.53
C ASN A 182 18.77 2.08 -7.16
N SER A 183 18.05 0.96 -7.26
CA SER A 183 18.53 -0.25 -7.95
C SER A 183 18.88 0.00 -9.41
N LEU A 184 18.22 0.95 -10.07
CA LEU A 184 18.48 1.35 -11.45
C LEU A 184 19.51 2.49 -11.59
N GLY A 185 20.16 2.89 -10.50
CA GLY A 185 21.26 3.84 -10.51
C GLY A 185 20.89 5.32 -10.33
N VAL A 186 19.62 5.61 -10.02
CA VAL A 186 19.15 6.98 -9.73
C VAL A 186 19.65 7.43 -8.35
N GLN A 187 20.12 8.65 -8.22
CA GLN A 187 20.44 9.25 -6.93
C GLN A 187 19.15 9.63 -6.20
N VAL A 188 18.86 8.97 -5.09
CA VAL A 188 17.60 9.15 -4.36
C VAL A 188 17.83 9.85 -3.03
N THR A 189 17.00 10.88 -2.75
CA THR A 189 16.90 11.53 -1.44
C THR A 189 15.46 11.43 -0.94
N VAL A 190 15.27 10.82 0.23
CA VAL A 190 13.97 10.71 0.90
C VAL A 190 13.90 11.75 2.01
N ILE A 191 12.85 12.59 1.99
CA ILE A 191 12.60 13.63 3.00
C ILE A 191 11.36 13.20 3.77
N GLU A 192 11.53 12.93 5.08
CA GLU A 192 10.47 12.42 5.96
C GLU A 192 10.33 13.35 7.18
N MET A 193 9.09 13.74 7.46
CA MET A 193 8.77 14.61 8.58
C MET A 193 8.84 13.87 9.94
N LEU A 194 8.58 12.57 9.93
CA LEU A 194 8.69 11.72 11.10
C LEU A 194 10.17 11.41 11.42
N ASP A 195 10.39 10.90 12.60
CA ASP A 195 11.71 10.53 13.12
C ASP A 195 12.21 9.17 12.59
N GLU A 196 11.37 8.42 11.87
CA GLU A 196 11.74 7.20 11.13
C GLU A 196 10.86 6.99 9.90
N ILE A 197 11.36 6.24 8.92
CA ILE A 197 10.62 5.78 7.74
C ILE A 197 9.56 4.74 8.11
N LEU A 198 8.63 4.46 7.20
CA LEU A 198 7.60 3.42 7.34
C LEU A 198 6.77 3.55 8.62
N GLY A 199 6.30 4.76 8.92
CA GLY A 199 5.46 5.02 10.08
C GLY A 199 4.31 4.01 10.21
N GLY A 200 4.16 3.43 11.41
CA GLY A 200 3.19 2.35 11.70
C GLY A 200 3.75 0.93 11.60
N MET A 201 4.95 0.73 11.06
CA MET A 201 5.72 -0.50 11.20
C MET A 201 6.63 -0.46 12.43
N ASP A 202 7.21 -1.59 12.80
CA ASP A 202 8.20 -1.67 13.89
C ASP A 202 9.36 -0.73 13.61
N LYS A 203 9.61 0.20 14.52
CA LYS A 203 10.57 1.29 14.33
C LYS A 203 12.02 0.79 14.26
N GLU A 204 12.36 -0.23 15.03
CA GLU A 204 13.69 -0.83 15.01
C GLU A 204 13.99 -1.47 13.65
N LEU A 205 13.05 -2.23 13.11
CA LEU A 205 13.23 -2.87 11.81
C LEU A 205 13.23 -1.85 10.66
N SER A 206 12.43 -0.79 10.78
CA SER A 206 12.45 0.34 9.83
C SER A 206 13.81 1.03 9.81
N ALA A 207 14.40 1.28 10.98
CA ALA A 207 15.75 1.85 11.10
C ALA A 207 16.84 0.94 10.50
N LEU A 208 16.73 -0.38 10.69
CA LEU A 208 17.65 -1.35 10.08
C LEU A 208 17.53 -1.35 8.55
N LEU A 209 16.31 -1.33 8.00
CA LEU A 209 16.10 -1.21 6.56
C LEU A 209 16.68 0.09 6.01
N ARG A 210 16.42 1.22 6.68
CA ARG A 210 16.98 2.52 6.29
C ARG A 210 18.50 2.51 6.28
N ALA A 211 19.13 1.94 7.30
CA ALA A 211 20.59 1.81 7.38
C ALA A 211 21.15 0.97 6.21
N GLU A 212 20.45 -0.08 5.80
CA GLU A 212 20.82 -0.90 4.65
C GLU A 212 20.74 -0.09 3.35
N TYR A 213 19.68 0.69 3.14
CA TYR A 213 19.54 1.53 1.96
C TYR A 213 20.47 2.75 1.96
N ALA A 214 20.83 3.28 3.12
CA ALA A 214 21.84 4.33 3.22
C ALA A 214 23.21 3.84 2.72
N LYS A 215 23.60 2.57 3.01
CA LYS A 215 24.80 1.94 2.44
C LYS A 215 24.75 1.83 0.92
N ARG A 216 23.55 1.74 0.33
CA ARG A 216 23.34 1.71 -1.13
C ARG A 216 23.29 3.11 -1.76
N GLY A 217 23.50 4.17 -0.96
CA GLY A 217 23.57 5.55 -1.41
C GLY A 217 22.25 6.33 -1.38
N ILE A 218 21.16 5.78 -0.85
CA ILE A 218 19.96 6.58 -0.60
C ILE A 218 20.21 7.53 0.57
N LYS A 219 19.96 8.82 0.36
CA LYS A 219 20.00 9.82 1.41
C LYS A 219 18.66 9.89 2.13
N PHE A 220 18.66 9.86 3.45
CA PHE A 220 17.47 10.01 4.28
C PHE A 220 17.58 11.27 5.12
N MET A 221 16.55 12.10 5.08
CA MET A 221 16.39 13.30 5.88
C MET A 221 15.15 13.11 6.74
N LEU A 222 15.38 12.61 7.97
CA LEU A 222 14.32 12.37 8.95
C LEU A 222 14.05 13.63 9.76
N SER A 223 12.89 13.69 10.44
CA SER A 223 12.48 14.86 11.24
C SER A 223 12.60 16.16 10.45
N THR A 224 12.37 16.09 9.11
CA THR A 224 12.61 17.18 8.18
C THR A 224 11.30 17.56 7.49
N LYS A 225 10.83 18.78 7.76
CA LYS A 225 9.60 19.32 7.22
C LYS A 225 9.87 20.11 5.95
N VAL A 226 9.21 19.76 4.85
CA VAL A 226 9.23 20.54 3.61
C VAL A 226 8.39 21.80 3.80
N VAL A 227 8.96 22.95 3.51
CA VAL A 227 8.32 24.26 3.71
C VAL A 227 7.91 24.95 2.42
N SER A 228 8.62 24.71 1.32
CA SER A 228 8.22 25.21 0.00
C SER A 228 8.91 24.44 -1.13
N LEU A 229 8.36 24.57 -2.33
CA LEU A 229 8.90 24.07 -3.60
C LEU A 229 9.19 25.23 -4.53
N ALA A 230 10.22 25.13 -5.33
CA ALA A 230 10.56 26.10 -6.36
C ALA A 230 11.14 25.41 -7.60
N GLU A 231 10.97 26.03 -8.76
CA GLU A 231 11.72 25.65 -9.97
C GLU A 231 13.18 26.05 -9.82
N ALA A 232 14.06 25.20 -10.31
CA ALA A 232 15.49 25.45 -10.35
C ALA A 232 16.08 24.91 -11.66
N SER A 233 17.33 25.22 -11.91
CA SER A 233 18.11 24.66 -13.03
C SER A 233 19.48 24.22 -12.53
N SER A 234 19.98 23.14 -13.10
CA SER A 234 21.35 22.70 -12.89
C SER A 234 22.34 23.66 -13.58
N GLU A 235 23.63 23.51 -13.32
CA GLU A 235 24.70 24.33 -13.95
C GLU A 235 24.72 24.21 -15.49
N ASP A 236 24.30 23.04 -16.02
CA ASP A 236 24.15 22.80 -17.47
C ASP A 236 22.75 23.19 -18.01
N GLY A 237 21.95 23.93 -17.22
CA GLY A 237 20.66 24.48 -17.62
C GLY A 237 19.49 23.50 -17.66
N LYS A 238 19.64 22.28 -17.16
CA LYS A 238 18.55 21.32 -17.11
C LYS A 238 17.54 21.66 -16.00
N PRO A 239 16.25 21.47 -16.24
CA PRO A 239 15.23 21.71 -15.24
C PRO A 239 15.44 20.85 -14.00
N GLN A 240 15.31 21.46 -12.83
CA GLN A 240 15.34 20.81 -11.52
C GLN A 240 14.23 21.36 -10.63
N VAL A 241 13.94 20.63 -9.57
CA VAL A 241 13.04 21.05 -8.49
C VAL A 241 13.89 21.31 -7.25
N GLN A 242 13.69 22.48 -6.66
CA GLN A 242 14.25 22.81 -5.35
C GLN A 242 13.20 22.54 -4.28
N VAL A 243 13.53 21.64 -3.35
CA VAL A 243 12.73 21.31 -2.18
C VAL A 243 13.34 22.01 -0.97
N ASN A 244 12.71 23.06 -0.48
CA ASN A 244 13.14 23.78 0.71
C ASN A 244 12.59 23.12 1.97
N PHE A 245 13.39 22.97 2.99
CA PHE A 245 13.03 22.28 4.22
C PHE A 245 13.53 23.01 5.48
N GLU A 246 12.96 22.64 6.60
CA GLU A 246 13.41 22.97 7.95
C GLU A 246 13.54 21.72 8.80
N ASN A 247 14.56 21.65 9.64
CA ASN A 247 14.78 20.59 10.64
C ASN A 247 15.55 21.16 11.84
N ALA A 248 15.98 20.30 12.77
CA ALA A 248 16.69 20.71 13.98
C ALA A 248 18.06 21.40 13.70
N GLU A 249 18.65 21.17 12.52
CA GLU A 249 19.93 21.77 12.10
C GLU A 249 19.73 23.14 11.43
N GLY A 250 18.50 23.51 11.11
CA GLY A 250 18.14 24.77 10.47
C GLY A 250 17.35 24.60 9.17
N THR A 251 17.46 25.58 8.29
CA THR A 251 16.81 25.56 6.97
C THR A 251 17.81 25.18 5.89
N GLY A 252 17.33 24.47 4.86
CA GLY A 252 18.17 24.09 3.72
C GLY A 252 17.33 23.75 2.50
N SER A 253 17.99 23.28 1.45
CA SER A 253 17.31 22.81 0.24
C SER A 253 17.94 21.56 -0.36
N VAL A 254 17.12 20.78 -1.06
CA VAL A 254 17.54 19.66 -1.92
C VAL A 254 17.18 20.01 -3.35
N LEU A 255 18.12 19.83 -4.26
CA LEU A 255 17.90 19.93 -5.71
C LEU A 255 17.81 18.53 -6.30
N ALA A 256 16.82 18.31 -7.15
CA ALA A 256 16.66 17.05 -7.88
C ALA A 256 16.03 17.29 -9.25
N GLU A 257 16.34 16.42 -10.21
CA GLU A 257 15.75 16.47 -11.55
C GLU A 257 14.24 16.16 -11.51
N LYS A 258 13.81 15.26 -10.62
CA LYS A 258 12.39 14.94 -10.41
C LYS A 258 12.05 14.93 -8.93
N LEU A 259 10.80 15.25 -8.66
CA LEU A 259 10.19 15.22 -7.34
C LEU A 259 9.04 14.21 -7.33
N LEU A 260 9.03 13.27 -6.39
CA LEU A 260 7.92 12.35 -6.14
C LEU A 260 7.19 12.74 -4.84
N MET A 261 5.89 12.97 -4.95
CA MET A 261 5.03 13.24 -3.80
C MET A 261 4.38 11.93 -3.31
N SER A 262 4.73 11.48 -2.10
CA SER A 262 4.26 10.21 -1.52
C SER A 262 3.90 10.30 -0.03
N VAL A 263 3.27 11.41 0.37
CA VAL A 263 2.91 11.72 1.76
C VAL A 263 1.62 11.07 2.25
N GLY A 264 1.07 10.14 1.49
CA GLY A 264 -0.09 9.35 1.89
C GLY A 264 -1.27 9.46 0.93
N ARG A 265 -2.39 8.87 1.37
CA ARG A 265 -3.64 8.78 0.63
C ARG A 265 -4.80 9.20 1.53
N ARG A 266 -5.88 9.68 0.94
CA ARG A 266 -7.12 10.02 1.64
C ARG A 266 -8.32 9.31 1.01
N PRO A 267 -9.34 8.90 1.79
CA PRO A 267 -10.58 8.33 1.28
C PRO A 267 -11.30 9.26 0.30
N VAL A 268 -11.83 8.70 -0.78
CA VAL A 268 -12.68 9.45 -1.73
C VAL A 268 -14.09 9.53 -1.17
N THR A 269 -14.46 10.70 -0.63
CA THR A 269 -15.74 10.93 0.04
C THR A 269 -16.60 12.00 -0.65
N LYS A 270 -16.22 12.46 -1.84
CA LYS A 270 -16.91 13.54 -2.58
C LYS A 270 -17.11 13.16 -4.04
N GLY A 271 -18.09 13.79 -4.68
CA GLY A 271 -18.31 13.71 -6.12
C GLY A 271 -19.16 12.52 -6.59
N PHE A 272 -19.81 11.78 -5.66
CA PHE A 272 -20.68 10.65 -6.01
C PHE A 272 -21.98 10.59 -5.19
N GLY A 273 -22.39 11.70 -4.56
CA GLY A 273 -23.66 11.82 -3.82
C GLY A 273 -23.64 11.17 -2.45
N LEU A 274 -22.48 10.97 -1.82
CA LEU A 274 -22.35 10.37 -0.47
C LEU A 274 -23.11 11.18 0.59
N GLU A 275 -23.20 12.49 0.42
CA GLU A 275 -23.95 13.41 1.28
C GLU A 275 -25.44 13.09 1.38
N ASN A 276 -26.01 12.44 0.38
CA ASN A 276 -27.42 12.04 0.34
C ASN A 276 -27.74 10.89 1.31
N LEU A 277 -26.73 10.29 1.94
CA LEU A 277 -26.90 9.15 2.88
C LEU A 277 -26.86 9.54 4.36
N GLU A 278 -26.48 10.78 4.69
CA GLU A 278 -26.37 11.29 6.07
C GLU A 278 -25.63 10.36 7.03
N LEU A 279 -24.50 9.80 6.58
CA LEU A 279 -23.73 8.79 7.33
C LEU A 279 -22.98 9.41 8.50
N LYS A 280 -22.96 8.69 9.64
CA LYS A 280 -22.11 9.05 10.78
C LYS A 280 -20.65 9.01 10.42
N ARG A 281 -19.90 9.98 10.92
CA ARG A 281 -18.45 10.11 10.72
C ARG A 281 -17.71 10.15 12.05
N THR A 282 -16.48 9.68 12.03
CA THR A 282 -15.54 9.84 13.15
C THR A 282 -15.10 11.30 13.26
N GLU A 283 -14.44 11.67 14.37
CA GLU A 283 -13.82 12.99 14.54
C GLU A 283 -12.81 13.34 13.43
N ARG A 284 -12.17 12.32 12.84
CA ARG A 284 -11.24 12.46 11.71
C ARG A 284 -11.93 12.52 10.34
N GLY A 285 -13.28 12.48 10.31
CA GLY A 285 -14.08 12.56 9.08
C GLY A 285 -14.27 11.24 8.33
N ASN A 286 -13.72 10.11 8.79
CA ASN A 286 -13.96 8.80 8.21
C ASN A 286 -15.39 8.34 8.47
N ILE A 287 -15.93 7.50 7.60
CA ILE A 287 -17.28 6.96 7.75
C ILE A 287 -17.26 5.86 8.83
N CYS A 288 -18.18 5.97 9.80
CA CYS A 288 -18.31 4.92 10.82
C CYS A 288 -18.97 3.67 10.24
N THR A 289 -18.35 2.51 10.47
CA THR A 289 -18.93 1.18 10.23
C THR A 289 -18.91 0.35 11.51
N ASN A 290 -19.85 -0.62 11.58
CA ASN A 290 -19.79 -1.66 12.60
C ASN A 290 -18.87 -2.81 12.14
N GLU A 291 -18.72 -3.85 12.97
CA GLU A 291 -17.90 -5.04 12.67
C GLU A 291 -18.42 -5.85 11.47
N GLN A 292 -19.63 -5.59 11.01
CA GLN A 292 -20.26 -6.21 9.84
C GLN A 292 -20.14 -5.33 8.59
N MET A 293 -19.29 -4.31 8.62
CA MET A 293 -19.07 -3.32 7.57
C MET A 293 -20.28 -2.46 7.23
N GLN A 294 -21.33 -2.49 8.04
CA GLN A 294 -22.55 -1.74 7.84
C GLN A 294 -22.38 -0.29 8.36
N ALA A 295 -22.76 0.68 7.56
CA ALA A 295 -22.82 2.08 7.94
C ALA A 295 -24.03 2.40 8.82
N SER A 296 -24.17 3.66 9.24
CA SER A 296 -25.35 4.09 10.05
C SER A 296 -26.69 4.03 9.30
N ALA A 297 -26.68 3.99 7.97
CA ALA A 297 -27.87 3.81 7.15
C ALA A 297 -28.10 2.31 6.87
N PRO A 298 -29.28 1.74 7.20
CA PRO A 298 -29.58 0.34 6.95
C PRO A 298 -29.47 -0.02 5.45
N GLY A 299 -28.81 -1.16 5.14
CA GLY A 299 -28.58 -1.62 3.78
C GLY A 299 -27.42 -0.94 3.05
N VAL A 300 -26.66 -0.08 3.75
CA VAL A 300 -25.47 0.57 3.23
C VAL A 300 -24.21 0.01 3.90
N TYR A 301 -23.24 -0.41 3.10
CA TYR A 301 -21.97 -1.01 3.53
C TYR A 301 -20.80 -0.21 2.97
N ILE A 302 -19.71 -0.12 3.74
CA ILE A 302 -18.50 0.61 3.34
C ILE A 302 -17.33 -0.37 3.39
N CYS A 303 -16.56 -0.48 2.30
CA CYS A 303 -15.42 -1.40 2.22
C CYS A 303 -14.22 -0.75 1.53
N GLY A 304 -13.03 -1.23 1.86
CA GLY A 304 -11.75 -0.77 1.34
C GLY A 304 -11.32 0.57 1.91
N ASP A 305 -10.46 1.26 1.18
CA ASP A 305 -9.81 2.50 1.64
C ASP A 305 -10.80 3.59 2.07
N LEU A 306 -12.05 3.52 1.63
CA LEU A 306 -13.11 4.44 2.03
C LEU A 306 -13.41 4.39 3.54
N THR A 307 -13.17 3.24 4.20
CA THR A 307 -13.32 3.11 5.66
C THR A 307 -12.32 3.95 6.43
N GLY A 308 -11.13 4.14 5.86
CA GLY A 308 -10.00 4.83 6.51
C GLY A 308 -9.33 4.03 7.63
N TYR A 309 -9.72 2.76 7.87
CA TYR A 309 -9.10 1.89 8.89
C TYR A 309 -7.80 1.26 8.40
N SER A 310 -7.81 0.75 7.16
CA SER A 310 -6.65 0.10 6.56
C SER A 310 -6.65 0.34 5.05
N LEU A 311 -5.53 0.81 4.50
CA LEU A 311 -5.37 1.09 3.07
C LEU A 311 -4.65 -0.08 2.37
N LEU A 312 -5.09 -1.31 2.67
CA LEU A 312 -4.49 -2.55 2.16
C LEU A 312 -5.50 -3.35 1.34
N ALA A 313 -5.05 -3.88 0.21
CA ALA A 313 -5.93 -4.60 -0.71
C ALA A 313 -6.54 -5.86 -0.09
N HIS A 314 -5.79 -6.62 0.70
CA HIS A 314 -6.29 -7.83 1.38
C HIS A 314 -7.27 -7.50 2.52
N THR A 315 -7.11 -6.35 3.19
CA THR A 315 -8.13 -5.84 4.12
C THR A 315 -9.43 -5.53 3.37
N ALA A 316 -9.33 -4.82 2.26
CA ALA A 316 -10.48 -4.48 1.41
C ALA A 316 -11.22 -5.73 0.89
N VAL A 317 -10.48 -6.81 0.56
CA VAL A 317 -11.06 -8.12 0.20
C VAL A 317 -11.85 -8.70 1.37
N ARG A 318 -11.27 -8.72 2.56
CA ARG A 318 -11.94 -9.29 3.75
C ARG A 318 -13.16 -8.48 4.18
N GLU A 319 -13.07 -7.15 4.16
CA GLU A 319 -14.21 -6.27 4.42
C GLU A 319 -15.37 -6.52 3.45
N ALA A 320 -15.07 -6.71 2.17
CA ALA A 320 -16.06 -7.02 1.15
C ALA A 320 -16.75 -8.38 1.38
N GLU A 321 -16.00 -9.41 1.78
CA GLU A 321 -16.54 -10.71 2.14
C GLU A 321 -17.50 -10.60 3.33
N VAL A 322 -17.09 -9.88 4.39
CA VAL A 322 -17.93 -9.66 5.58
C VAL A 322 -19.23 -8.93 5.22
N ALA A 323 -19.15 -7.88 4.40
CA ALA A 323 -20.33 -7.15 3.94
C ALA A 323 -21.31 -8.05 3.17
N VAL A 324 -20.80 -8.85 2.23
CA VAL A 324 -21.63 -9.79 1.46
C VAL A 324 -22.19 -10.90 2.35
N HIS A 325 -21.41 -11.45 3.27
CA HIS A 325 -21.90 -12.44 4.25
C HIS A 325 -23.03 -11.85 5.10
N THR A 326 -22.91 -10.60 5.53
CA THR A 326 -23.98 -9.91 6.27
C THR A 326 -25.25 -9.77 5.44
N ILE A 327 -25.14 -9.38 4.17
CA ILE A 327 -26.27 -9.30 3.23
C ILE A 327 -26.98 -10.67 3.09
N LEU A 328 -26.21 -11.75 3.10
CA LEU A 328 -26.70 -13.13 3.01
C LEU A 328 -27.21 -13.69 4.35
N GLY A 329 -27.22 -12.91 5.44
CA GLY A 329 -27.62 -13.34 6.76
C GLY A 329 -26.66 -14.33 7.45
N LYS A 330 -25.43 -14.43 6.99
CA LYS A 330 -24.38 -15.25 7.59
C LYS A 330 -23.72 -14.51 8.75
N LYS A 331 -23.33 -15.25 9.79
CA LYS A 331 -22.53 -14.70 10.90
C LYS A 331 -21.09 -14.53 10.45
N ASP A 332 -20.65 -13.31 10.33
CA ASP A 332 -19.27 -12.95 10.03
C ASP A 332 -18.98 -11.54 10.56
N VAL A 333 -17.74 -11.30 10.99
CA VAL A 333 -17.30 -10.00 11.50
C VAL A 333 -15.89 -9.68 11.02
N MET A 334 -15.61 -8.40 10.85
CA MET A 334 -14.29 -7.93 10.51
C MET A 334 -13.39 -7.83 11.75
N SER A 335 -12.21 -8.42 11.66
CA SER A 335 -11.13 -8.25 12.63
C SER A 335 -9.99 -7.45 11.99
N TYR A 336 -9.51 -6.43 12.70
CA TYR A 336 -8.34 -5.65 12.31
C TYR A 336 -7.11 -5.99 13.18
N TRP A 337 -7.20 -7.05 13.99
CA TRP A 337 -6.18 -7.39 14.98
C TRP A 337 -4.88 -7.89 14.35
N ALA A 338 -4.97 -8.70 13.32
CA ALA A 338 -3.84 -9.40 12.73
C ALA A 338 -3.74 -9.24 11.21
N ILE A 339 -3.83 -8.00 10.73
CA ILE A 339 -3.67 -7.70 9.32
C ILE A 339 -2.18 -7.52 9.01
N PRO A 340 -1.56 -8.39 8.20
CA PRO A 340 -0.14 -8.27 7.88
C PRO A 340 0.10 -7.10 6.91
N GLY A 341 1.14 -6.32 7.20
CA GLY A 341 1.68 -5.30 6.31
C GLY A 341 3.03 -5.73 5.74
N VAL A 342 3.26 -5.46 4.45
CA VAL A 342 4.53 -5.80 3.78
C VAL A 342 5.00 -4.64 2.91
N VAL A 343 6.30 -4.35 2.98
CA VAL A 343 7.00 -3.46 2.04
C VAL A 343 7.94 -4.32 1.20
N TYR A 344 7.71 -4.32 -0.10
CA TYR A 344 8.39 -5.22 -1.04
C TYR A 344 9.74 -4.68 -1.53
N THR A 345 10.48 -4.10 -0.62
CA THR A 345 11.87 -3.72 -0.83
C THR A 345 12.78 -4.97 -0.95
N ASN A 346 14.07 -4.77 -1.14
CA ASN A 346 15.06 -5.85 -1.09
C ASN A 346 16.21 -5.44 -0.15
N PRO A 347 16.26 -5.95 1.11
CA PRO A 347 15.38 -6.97 1.72
C PRO A 347 13.95 -6.49 1.96
N GLU A 348 13.00 -7.44 2.04
CA GLU A 348 11.62 -7.19 2.42
C GLU A 348 11.52 -6.88 3.92
N ILE A 349 10.54 -6.04 4.30
CA ILE A 349 10.13 -5.86 5.69
C ILE A 349 8.63 -6.14 5.81
N ALA A 350 8.25 -6.91 6.82
CA ALA A 350 6.86 -7.27 7.09
C ALA A 350 6.55 -7.20 8.58
N GLY A 351 5.30 -6.92 8.91
CA GLY A 351 4.83 -6.90 10.29
C GLY A 351 3.35 -7.25 10.40
N VAL A 352 2.95 -7.80 11.54
CA VAL A 352 1.56 -8.09 11.89
C VAL A 352 1.34 -7.90 13.38
N GLY A 353 0.12 -7.48 13.75
CA GLY A 353 -0.25 -7.26 15.13
C GLY A 353 0.33 -5.97 15.71
N GLN A 354 0.68 -5.98 16.99
CA GLN A 354 1.16 -4.81 17.72
C GLN A 354 2.65 -4.57 17.48
N THR A 355 3.06 -3.30 17.51
CA THR A 355 4.47 -2.90 17.63
C THR A 355 4.81 -2.61 19.10
N GLU A 356 6.10 -2.50 19.45
CA GLU A 356 6.51 -2.12 20.79
C GLU A 356 5.90 -0.76 21.18
N GLU A 357 5.94 0.22 20.27
CA GLU A 357 5.38 1.54 20.50
C GLU A 357 3.87 1.48 20.79
N SER A 358 3.13 0.64 20.04
CA SER A 358 1.70 0.49 20.25
C SER A 358 1.34 -0.17 21.59
N LEU A 359 2.14 -1.17 22.02
CA LEU A 359 1.97 -1.81 23.32
C LEU A 359 2.30 -0.86 24.47
N GLN A 360 3.39 -0.09 24.35
CA GLN A 360 3.78 0.92 25.32
C GLN A 360 2.71 1.99 25.49
N MET A 361 2.17 2.53 24.39
CA MET A 361 1.08 3.52 24.42
C MET A 361 -0.20 2.97 25.07
N LYS A 362 -0.47 1.68 24.94
CA LYS A 362 -1.63 0.99 25.55
C LYS A 362 -1.39 0.55 26.98
N GLY A 363 -0.16 0.67 27.50
CA GLY A 363 0.22 0.18 28.83
C GLY A 363 0.12 -1.34 28.96
N ILE A 364 0.32 -2.08 27.88
CA ILE A 364 0.27 -3.54 27.84
C ILE A 364 1.67 -4.08 28.08
N ASN A 365 1.83 -4.95 29.08
CA ASN A 365 3.08 -5.63 29.33
C ASN A 365 3.39 -6.65 28.22
N TYR A 366 4.65 -6.74 27.85
CA TYR A 366 5.12 -7.68 26.83
C TYR A 366 6.59 -8.02 27.04
N ARG A 367 7.01 -9.15 26.50
CA ARG A 367 8.42 -9.50 26.31
C ARG A 367 8.75 -9.58 24.82
N VAL A 368 9.99 -9.26 24.51
CA VAL A 368 10.50 -9.27 23.12
C VAL A 368 11.41 -10.48 22.96
N VAL A 369 11.17 -11.23 21.87
CA VAL A 369 12.09 -12.29 21.40
C VAL A 369 12.61 -11.87 20.03
N LYS A 370 13.91 -11.69 19.92
CA LYS A 370 14.58 -11.36 18.65
C LYS A 370 15.54 -12.47 18.26
N LEU A 371 15.42 -12.93 17.03
CA LEU A 371 16.31 -13.94 16.45
C LEU A 371 16.89 -13.42 15.13
N PRO A 372 18.21 -13.46 14.96
CA PRO A 372 18.83 -13.24 13.67
C PRO A 372 18.32 -14.26 12.66
N MET A 373 17.96 -13.81 11.45
CA MET A 373 17.58 -14.71 10.35
C MET A 373 18.74 -15.67 9.97
N ALA A 374 19.96 -15.33 10.35
CA ALA A 374 21.14 -16.19 10.20
C ALA A 374 21.03 -17.54 10.92
N TYR A 375 20.06 -17.74 11.82
CA TYR A 375 19.76 -19.06 12.40
C TYR A 375 19.02 -19.97 11.43
N SER A 376 18.49 -19.45 10.33
CA SER A 376 17.92 -20.23 9.24
C SER A 376 19.00 -20.57 8.21
N GLY A 377 19.32 -21.85 8.05
CA GLY A 377 20.29 -22.29 7.04
C GLY A 377 19.88 -21.88 5.62
N ARG A 378 18.58 -21.91 5.30
CA ARG A 378 18.05 -21.42 4.01
C ARG A 378 18.31 -19.93 3.84
N PHE A 379 18.06 -19.12 4.87
CA PHE A 379 18.31 -17.68 4.78
C PHE A 379 19.78 -17.37 4.48
N VAL A 380 20.69 -18.04 5.19
CA VAL A 380 22.15 -17.87 4.98
C VAL A 380 22.55 -18.28 3.56
N ALA A 381 22.03 -19.39 3.07
CA ALA A 381 22.35 -19.87 1.71
C ALA A 381 21.84 -18.95 0.61
N GLU A 382 20.70 -18.29 0.80
CA GLU A 382 20.03 -17.45 -0.22
C GLU A 382 20.35 -15.96 -0.08
N ASN A 383 20.88 -15.50 1.07
CA ASN A 383 21.05 -14.06 1.39
C ASN A 383 22.47 -13.78 1.95
N GLU A 384 23.50 -14.19 1.22
CA GLU A 384 24.89 -14.00 1.65
C GLU A 384 25.22 -12.53 1.94
N GLY A 385 25.75 -12.28 3.13
CA GLY A 385 26.13 -10.93 3.58
C GLY A 385 24.96 -10.01 3.92
N VAL A 386 23.72 -10.50 3.97
CA VAL A 386 22.55 -9.75 4.38
C VAL A 386 22.18 -10.08 5.83
N ASN A 387 21.95 -9.03 6.62
CA ASN A 387 21.41 -9.18 7.97
C ASN A 387 19.89 -9.18 7.93
N GLY A 388 19.28 -10.16 8.60
CA GLY A 388 17.83 -10.22 8.77
C GLY A 388 17.49 -10.45 10.24
N VAL A 389 16.30 -10.03 10.64
CA VAL A 389 15.80 -10.15 12.02
C VAL A 389 14.36 -10.62 12.00
N CYS A 390 14.05 -11.58 12.85
CA CYS A 390 12.68 -11.95 13.23
C CYS A 390 12.46 -11.51 14.67
N LYS A 391 11.40 -10.74 14.91
CA LYS A 391 11.04 -10.17 16.21
C LYS A 391 9.62 -10.59 16.56
N LEU A 392 9.42 -11.17 17.74
CA LEU A 392 8.12 -11.54 18.28
C LEU A 392 7.85 -10.72 19.54
N LEU A 393 6.61 -10.26 19.67
CA LEU A 393 6.08 -9.60 20.86
C LEU A 393 5.07 -10.55 21.52
N ILE A 394 5.29 -10.84 22.79
CA ILE A 394 4.57 -11.88 23.53
C ILE A 394 4.01 -11.25 24.80
N ALA A 395 2.70 -11.34 25.00
CA ALA A 395 2.02 -10.82 26.19
C ALA A 395 2.28 -11.70 27.43
N ASP A 396 1.87 -11.23 28.61
CA ASP A 396 2.07 -11.94 29.89
C ASP A 396 1.36 -13.34 29.94
N ASP A 397 0.32 -13.52 29.15
CA ASP A 397 -0.41 -14.79 29.01
C ASP A 397 0.22 -15.72 27.96
N GLU A 398 1.44 -15.45 27.52
CA GLU A 398 2.20 -16.16 26.50
C GLU A 398 1.61 -16.09 25.08
N THR A 399 0.57 -15.29 24.84
CA THR A 399 0.03 -15.10 23.47
C THR A 399 0.93 -14.24 22.62
N ILE A 400 0.99 -14.57 21.32
CA ILE A 400 1.73 -13.80 20.32
C ILE A 400 0.85 -12.63 19.91
N VAL A 401 1.28 -11.40 20.24
CA VAL A 401 0.53 -10.17 19.98
C VAL A 401 1.13 -9.35 18.84
N GLY A 402 2.32 -9.67 18.40
CA GLY A 402 2.96 -9.03 17.25
C GLY A 402 4.15 -9.80 16.72
N ALA A 403 4.38 -9.70 15.42
CA ALA A 403 5.57 -10.28 14.77
C ALA A 403 6.05 -9.34 13.66
N HIS A 404 7.37 -9.17 13.58
CA HIS A 404 8.01 -8.27 12.62
C HIS A 404 9.25 -8.95 12.05
N ILE A 405 9.43 -8.86 10.73
CA ILE A 405 10.50 -9.56 10.02
C ILE A 405 11.17 -8.60 9.05
N LEU A 406 12.48 -8.51 9.11
CA LEU A 406 13.31 -7.89 8.08
C LEU A 406 14.17 -8.99 7.43
N GLY A 407 14.00 -9.22 6.16
CA GLY A 407 14.75 -10.22 5.39
C GLY A 407 13.86 -11.01 4.43
N ASN A 408 14.45 -11.56 3.36
CA ASN A 408 13.69 -12.35 2.39
C ASN A 408 13.55 -13.82 2.86
N PRO A 409 12.35 -14.44 2.72
CA PRO A 409 11.09 -13.90 2.16
C PRO A 409 10.10 -13.49 3.28
N ALA A 410 10.23 -12.29 3.85
CA ALA A 410 9.36 -11.81 4.93
C ALA A 410 7.87 -11.79 4.53
N SER A 411 7.57 -11.47 3.28
CA SER A 411 6.20 -11.42 2.73
C SER A 411 5.45 -12.75 2.78
N GLU A 412 6.18 -13.88 2.73
CA GLU A 412 5.59 -15.21 2.82
C GLU A 412 5.48 -15.67 4.29
N ILE A 413 6.53 -15.48 5.07
CA ILE A 413 6.61 -15.96 6.46
C ILE A 413 5.61 -15.23 7.36
N ILE A 414 5.37 -13.93 7.14
CA ILE A 414 4.48 -13.12 7.99
C ILE A 414 3.04 -13.66 8.03
N THR A 415 2.61 -14.39 7.02
CA THR A 415 1.27 -14.99 6.97
C THR A 415 1.04 -15.99 8.10
N LEU A 416 2.06 -16.81 8.44
CA LEU A 416 1.99 -17.76 9.56
C LEU A 416 1.89 -17.02 10.89
N ALA A 417 2.65 -15.94 11.05
CA ALA A 417 2.57 -15.09 12.24
C ALA A 417 1.22 -14.40 12.34
N GLY A 418 0.62 -13.99 11.20
CA GLY A 418 -0.73 -13.44 11.14
C GLY A 418 -1.78 -14.42 11.66
N MET A 419 -1.69 -15.69 11.26
CA MET A 419 -2.56 -16.75 11.77
C MET A 419 -2.38 -16.96 13.29
N ALA A 420 -1.14 -17.00 13.76
CA ALA A 420 -0.86 -17.16 15.19
C ALA A 420 -1.42 -16.01 16.02
N THR A 421 -1.27 -14.77 15.53
CA THR A 421 -1.77 -13.56 16.18
C THR A 421 -3.31 -13.52 16.18
N GLU A 422 -3.98 -13.80 15.05
CA GLU A 422 -5.44 -13.79 14.93
C GLU A 422 -6.08 -14.84 15.82
N LEU A 423 -5.50 -16.03 15.86
CA LEU A 423 -6.00 -17.15 16.69
C LEU A 423 -5.53 -17.07 18.15
N LYS A 424 -4.78 -16.01 18.52
CA LYS A 424 -4.23 -15.80 19.86
C LYS A 424 -3.47 -17.02 20.38
N LEU A 425 -2.63 -17.60 19.49
CA LEU A 425 -1.82 -18.76 19.87
C LEU A 425 -0.77 -18.35 20.89
N THR A 426 -0.55 -19.22 21.87
CA THR A 426 0.57 -19.09 22.80
C THR A 426 1.87 -19.56 22.13
N THR A 427 3.02 -19.15 22.68
CA THR A 427 4.33 -19.62 22.22
C THR A 427 4.46 -21.14 22.26
N GLU A 428 3.81 -21.80 23.23
CA GLU A 428 3.78 -23.27 23.34
C GLU A 428 2.94 -23.91 22.24
N ALA A 429 1.76 -23.33 21.94
CA ALA A 429 0.86 -23.87 20.91
C ALA A 429 1.38 -23.65 19.48
N TRP A 430 2.33 -22.71 19.29
CA TRP A 430 2.91 -22.40 17.98
C TRP A 430 4.26 -23.11 17.71
N LYS A 431 4.76 -23.87 18.63
CA LYS A 431 5.91 -24.77 18.41
C LYS A 431 5.51 -25.90 17.47
#